data_19eaf47c6009a6a76d1033cc648222ff
#
_entry.id   19eaf47c6009a6a76d1033cc648222ff
#
_cell.length_a   1.000
_cell.length_b   1.000
_cell.length_c   1.000
_cell.angle_alpha   90.00
_cell.angle_beta   90.00
_cell.angle_gamma   90.00
#
_symmetry.space_group_name_H-M   'P 1'
#
loop_
_entity.id
_entity.type
_entity.pdbx_description
1 polymer ?
#
loop_
_entity_poly.entity_id
_entity_poly.type
_entity_poly.pdbx_seq_one_letter_code
_entity_poly.pdbx_strand_id
1 'polypeptide(L)'
;IVRVMHEAPPQDIRSVLDELEHEYRKRSRGFVLEKVAGGYQFRTLQTIQPWISEMKQSRPPSRLSRASLETLSIIAYNQPIARSQIEQIRGVESAGTLKHLIDRELITVVGRKDVPGRPLLYGTSRRFLEVFGLNDLASLPPLPDVEPIAENSE
;
A
#
# COMPACT_ATOMS: atom_id res chain seq x y z
N ILE A 1 14.37 -0.23 15.33
CA ILE A 1 15.65 -0.82 15.76
C ILE A 1 16.62 0.29 16.16
N VAL A 2 16.92 1.27 15.28
CA VAL A 2 17.89 2.37 15.56
C VAL A 2 17.60 3.13 16.87
N ARG A 3 16.33 3.31 17.25
CA ARG A 3 15.95 3.96 18.52
C ARG A 3 16.29 3.16 19.77
N VAL A 4 16.53 1.86 19.65
CA VAL A 4 16.78 0.94 20.76
C VAL A 4 18.27 0.58 20.85
N MET A 5 18.96 0.55 19.71
CA MET A 5 20.38 0.21 19.61
C MET A 5 21.21 1.50 19.47
N HIS A 6 21.28 2.27 20.56
CA HIS A 6 21.95 3.58 20.57
C HIS A 6 23.48 3.50 20.34
N GLU A 7 24.08 2.34 20.59
CA GLU A 7 25.52 2.15 20.47
C GLU A 7 25.99 1.69 19.08
N ALA A 8 25.07 1.21 18.24
CA ALA A 8 25.40 0.71 16.91
C ALA A 8 25.18 1.77 15.83
N PRO A 9 26.18 2.03 14.97
CA PRO A 9 26.03 2.90 13.81
C PRO A 9 24.87 2.43 12.91
N PRO A 10 24.06 3.34 12.35
CA PRO A 10 22.96 2.95 11.47
C PRO A 10 23.37 2.11 10.25
N GLN A 11 24.61 2.25 9.80
CA GLN A 11 25.17 1.47 8.70
C GLN A 11 25.35 0.00 9.08
N ASP A 12 25.87 -0.27 10.28
CA ASP A 12 26.08 -1.65 10.77
C ASP A 12 24.74 -2.36 10.95
N ILE A 13 23.74 -1.65 11.47
CA ILE A 13 22.37 -2.18 11.60
C ILE A 13 21.80 -2.57 10.23
N ARG A 14 21.99 -1.74 9.20
CA ARG A 14 21.55 -2.05 7.84
C ARG A 14 22.26 -3.26 7.26
N SER A 15 23.59 -3.32 7.42
CA SER A 15 24.39 -4.46 6.93
C SER A 15 23.90 -5.77 7.53
N VAL A 16 23.70 -5.82 8.84
CA VAL A 16 23.19 -7.02 9.53
C VAL A 16 21.76 -7.37 9.07
N LEU A 17 20.91 -6.39 8.82
CA LEU A 17 19.56 -6.64 8.31
C LEU A 17 19.56 -7.17 6.87
N ASP A 18 20.47 -6.69 6.03
CA ASP A 18 20.65 -7.18 4.66
C ASP A 18 21.22 -8.62 4.65
N GLU A 19 22.15 -8.92 5.55
CA GLU A 19 22.65 -10.28 5.77
C GLU A 19 21.55 -11.24 6.23
N LEU A 20 20.72 -10.81 7.18
CA LEU A 20 19.58 -11.59 7.66
C LEU A 20 18.56 -11.81 6.53
N GLU A 21 18.23 -10.78 5.74
CA GLU A 21 17.35 -10.93 4.57
C GLU A 21 17.86 -12.03 3.63
N HIS A 22 19.17 -11.98 3.31
CA HIS A 22 19.80 -12.97 2.44
C HIS A 22 19.78 -14.38 3.05
N GLU A 23 20.10 -14.51 4.32
CA GLU A 23 20.09 -15.80 5.04
C GLU A 23 18.70 -16.43 5.04
N TYR A 24 17.66 -15.65 5.34
CA TYR A 24 16.28 -16.15 5.39
C TYR A 24 15.76 -16.56 4.02
N ARG A 25 16.18 -15.88 2.95
CA ARG A 25 15.86 -16.29 1.57
C ARG A 25 16.55 -17.59 1.17
N LYS A 26 17.82 -17.73 1.53
CA LYS A 26 18.65 -18.89 1.10
C LYS A 26 18.26 -20.19 1.77
N ARG A 27 17.80 -20.15 3.02
CA ARG A 27 17.52 -21.36 3.82
C ARG A 27 16.12 -21.93 3.64
N SER A 28 15.35 -21.52 2.66
CA SER A 28 13.98 -22.02 2.38
C SER A 28 13.10 -22.13 3.63
N ARG A 29 13.22 -21.18 4.54
CA ARG A 29 12.37 -21.09 5.72
C ARG A 29 10.97 -20.69 5.28
N GLY A 30 9.92 -21.07 6.00
CA GLY A 30 8.54 -20.73 5.66
C GLY A 30 8.21 -19.21 5.74
N PHE A 31 9.19 -18.36 6.07
CA PHE A 31 9.09 -16.93 6.17
C PHE A 31 10.39 -16.24 5.76
N VAL A 32 10.30 -15.00 5.34
CA VAL A 32 11.39 -14.15 4.87
C VAL A 32 11.37 -12.81 5.58
N LEU A 33 12.52 -12.16 5.63
CA LEU A 33 12.63 -10.76 6.05
C LEU A 33 12.55 -9.89 4.79
N GLU A 34 11.62 -8.95 4.75
CA GLU A 34 11.40 -8.07 3.60
C GLU A 34 11.44 -6.59 4.00
N LYS A 35 11.92 -5.76 3.07
CA LYS A 35 11.85 -4.30 3.19
C LYS A 35 10.45 -3.83 2.82
N VAL A 36 9.72 -3.29 3.81
CA VAL A 36 8.34 -2.84 3.64
C VAL A 36 8.12 -1.55 4.41
N ALA A 37 7.46 -0.57 3.80
CA ALA A 37 7.08 0.70 4.40
C ALA A 37 8.26 1.44 5.08
N GLY A 38 9.41 1.45 4.43
CA GLY A 38 10.65 2.08 4.94
C GLY A 38 11.28 1.35 6.13
N GLY A 39 10.92 0.09 6.37
CA GLY A 39 11.45 -0.73 7.44
C GLY A 39 11.63 -2.18 7.02
N TYR A 40 11.74 -3.08 8.01
CA TYR A 40 11.86 -4.52 7.78
C TYR A 40 10.72 -5.25 8.49
N GLN A 41 10.18 -6.28 7.84
CA GLN A 41 9.10 -7.10 8.38
C GLN A 41 9.33 -8.57 8.02
N PHE A 42 9.15 -9.47 9.01
CA PHE A 42 9.02 -10.90 8.72
C PHE A 42 7.66 -11.16 8.06
N ARG A 43 7.69 -11.84 6.92
CA ARG A 43 6.51 -12.23 6.17
C ARG A 43 6.58 -13.70 5.81
N THR A 44 5.44 -14.36 5.82
CA THR A 44 5.34 -15.73 5.34
C THR A 44 5.48 -15.78 3.82
N LEU A 45 6.13 -16.81 3.31
CA LEU A 45 6.21 -17.03 1.86
C LEU A 45 4.81 -17.22 1.28
N GLN A 46 4.59 -16.64 0.10
CA GLN A 46 3.31 -16.76 -0.59
C GLN A 46 2.95 -18.23 -0.91
N THR A 47 3.95 -19.07 -1.12
CA THR A 47 3.79 -20.50 -1.39
C THR A 47 3.14 -21.26 -0.24
N ILE A 48 3.27 -20.80 1.01
CA ILE A 48 2.66 -21.46 2.19
C ILE A 48 1.32 -20.82 2.60
N GLN A 49 0.86 -19.78 1.90
CA GLN A 49 -0.40 -19.11 2.18
C GLN A 49 -1.63 -20.05 2.20
N PRO A 50 -1.78 -21.02 1.27
CA PRO A 50 -2.90 -21.94 1.29
C PRO A 50 -3.00 -22.71 2.63
N TRP A 51 -1.87 -23.21 3.11
CA TRP A 51 -1.78 -23.96 4.37
C TRP A 51 -2.14 -23.12 5.59
N ILE A 52 -1.67 -21.86 5.62
CA ILE A 52 -2.00 -20.91 6.69
C ILE A 52 -3.50 -20.56 6.67
N SER A 53 -4.09 -20.43 5.48
CA SER A 53 -5.51 -20.13 5.33
C SER A 53 -6.38 -21.28 5.83
N GLU A 54 -5.98 -22.50 5.55
CA GLU A 54 -6.65 -23.72 6.03
C GLU A 54 -6.54 -23.85 7.56
N MET A 55 -5.36 -23.62 8.12
CA MET A 55 -5.15 -23.65 9.58
C MET A 55 -6.01 -22.63 10.33
N LYS A 56 -6.19 -21.46 9.77
CA LYS A 56 -6.89 -20.39 10.47
C LYS A 56 -8.39 -20.58 10.59
N GLN A 57 -9.02 -21.47 9.82
CA GLN A 57 -10.49 -21.69 9.77
C GLN A 57 -11.32 -20.40 9.86
N SER A 58 -10.64 -19.25 9.76
CA SER A 58 -11.22 -17.94 9.96
C SER A 58 -11.74 -17.41 8.64
N ARG A 59 -12.83 -16.65 8.73
CA ARG A 59 -13.38 -15.89 7.61
C ARG A 59 -12.25 -15.28 6.79
N PRO A 60 -12.20 -15.50 5.48
CA PRO A 60 -11.20 -14.85 4.66
C PRO A 60 -11.25 -13.36 4.95
N PRO A 61 -10.11 -12.68 5.10
CA PRO A 61 -10.10 -11.24 5.31
C PRO A 61 -10.97 -10.61 4.22
N SER A 62 -11.93 -9.75 4.61
CA SER A 62 -12.88 -9.20 3.65
C SER A 62 -12.09 -8.47 2.57
N ARG A 63 -12.15 -9.00 1.36
CA ARG A 63 -11.47 -8.42 0.19
C ARG A 63 -12.01 -7.01 -0.03
N LEU A 64 -11.16 -6.13 -0.50
CA LEU A 64 -11.60 -4.82 -0.98
C LEU A 64 -12.53 -5.03 -2.17
N SER A 65 -13.65 -4.32 -2.20
CA SER A 65 -14.52 -4.32 -3.37
C SER A 65 -13.79 -3.70 -4.56
N ARG A 66 -14.27 -3.95 -5.78
CA ARG A 66 -13.75 -3.33 -6.99
C ARG A 66 -13.76 -1.80 -6.86
N ALA A 67 -14.86 -1.23 -6.40
CA ALA A 67 -14.98 0.21 -6.15
C ALA A 67 -13.94 0.74 -5.16
N SER A 68 -13.64 -0.03 -4.10
CA SER A 68 -12.60 0.34 -3.14
C SER A 68 -11.21 0.28 -3.73
N LEU A 69 -10.92 -0.72 -4.56
CA LEU A 69 -9.63 -0.85 -5.26
C LEU A 69 -9.43 0.28 -6.27
N GLU A 70 -10.44 0.61 -7.06
CA GLU A 70 -10.42 1.74 -8.00
C GLU A 70 -10.13 3.06 -7.29
N THR A 71 -10.87 3.35 -6.21
CA THR A 71 -10.66 4.58 -5.42
C THR A 71 -9.27 4.62 -4.80
N LEU A 72 -8.83 3.51 -4.25
CA LEU A 72 -7.50 3.39 -3.63
C LEU A 72 -6.38 3.61 -4.65
N SER A 73 -6.52 3.06 -5.87
CA SER A 73 -5.57 3.28 -6.96
C SER A 73 -5.53 4.74 -7.40
N ILE A 74 -6.69 5.39 -7.57
CA ILE A 74 -6.73 6.82 -7.89
C ILE A 74 -5.96 7.63 -6.85
N ILE A 75 -6.18 7.34 -5.56
CA ILE A 75 -5.49 8.05 -4.48
C ILE A 75 -3.99 7.75 -4.53
N ALA A 76 -3.59 6.50 -4.68
CA ALA A 76 -2.18 6.10 -4.66
C ALA A 76 -1.34 6.80 -5.74
N TYR A 77 -1.92 6.97 -6.94
CA TYR A 77 -1.20 7.58 -8.06
C TYR A 77 -1.35 9.11 -8.17
N ASN A 78 -2.38 9.70 -7.52
CA ASN A 78 -2.67 11.15 -7.68
C ASN A 78 -2.57 11.92 -6.36
N GLN A 79 -2.13 11.30 -5.28
CA GLN A 79 -2.01 11.95 -3.97
C GLN A 79 -1.01 13.13 -3.98
N PRO A 80 -1.30 14.22 -3.23
CA PRO A 80 -2.49 14.47 -2.41
C PRO A 80 -3.70 14.88 -3.26
N ILE A 81 -4.87 14.26 -3.07
CA ILE A 81 -6.06 14.44 -3.91
C ILE A 81 -7.32 14.71 -3.08
N ALA A 82 -8.20 15.62 -3.55
CA ALA A 82 -9.46 15.93 -2.90
C ALA A 82 -10.59 14.98 -3.35
N ARG A 83 -11.63 14.83 -2.50
CA ARG A 83 -12.79 13.98 -2.80
C ARG A 83 -13.43 14.35 -4.14
N SER A 84 -13.64 15.61 -4.44
CA SER A 84 -14.26 16.06 -5.70
C SER A 84 -13.48 15.62 -6.93
N GLN A 85 -12.15 15.61 -6.85
CA GLN A 85 -11.27 15.14 -7.94
C GLN A 85 -11.37 13.61 -8.11
N ILE A 86 -11.46 12.87 -7.00
CA ILE A 86 -11.68 11.40 -7.04
C ILE A 86 -13.02 11.10 -7.71
N GLU A 87 -14.10 11.81 -7.31
CA GLU A 87 -15.43 11.64 -7.86
C GLU A 87 -15.50 12.02 -9.33
N GLN A 88 -14.76 13.05 -9.75
CA GLN A 88 -14.63 13.44 -11.16
C GLN A 88 -13.98 12.33 -11.99
N ILE A 89 -12.92 11.68 -11.49
CA ILE A 89 -12.26 10.57 -12.19
C ILE A 89 -13.14 9.33 -12.23
N ARG A 90 -13.87 9.04 -11.14
CA ARG A 90 -14.71 7.84 -11.03
C ARG A 90 -16.09 7.98 -11.71
N GLY A 91 -16.57 9.21 -11.89
CA GLY A 91 -17.91 9.49 -12.37
C GLY A 91 -19.05 9.20 -11.37
N VAL A 92 -18.72 8.83 -10.12
CA VAL A 92 -19.67 8.46 -9.06
C VAL A 92 -19.25 8.96 -7.70
N GLU A 93 -20.20 9.11 -6.78
CA GLU A 93 -19.92 9.49 -5.39
C GLU A 93 -18.98 8.49 -4.70
N SER A 94 -18.08 9.02 -3.87
CA SER A 94 -17.03 8.24 -3.22
C SER A 94 -17.01 8.32 -1.69
N ALA A 95 -17.95 9.03 -1.06
CA ALA A 95 -17.94 9.25 0.38
C ALA A 95 -17.89 7.95 1.20
N GLY A 96 -18.76 6.99 0.89
CA GLY A 96 -18.81 5.70 1.58
C GLY A 96 -17.53 4.89 1.37
N THR A 97 -16.98 4.91 0.15
CA THR A 97 -15.75 4.20 -0.20
C THR A 97 -14.55 4.81 0.52
N LEU A 98 -14.45 6.14 0.57
CA LEU A 98 -13.40 6.85 1.32
C LEU A 98 -13.45 6.52 2.79
N LYS A 99 -14.65 6.56 3.41
CA LYS A 99 -14.82 6.17 4.81
C LYS A 99 -14.33 4.74 5.05
N HIS A 100 -14.74 3.80 4.21
CA HIS A 100 -14.30 2.40 4.31
C HIS A 100 -12.79 2.21 4.20
N LEU A 101 -12.13 2.97 3.32
CA LEU A 101 -10.67 2.94 3.17
C LEU A 101 -9.94 3.56 4.36
N ILE A 102 -10.51 4.62 4.96
CA ILE A 102 -10.01 5.23 6.21
C ILE A 102 -10.17 4.26 7.39
N ASP A 103 -11.35 3.64 7.55
CA ASP A 103 -11.63 2.67 8.63
C ASP A 103 -10.69 1.45 8.55
N ARG A 104 -10.18 1.14 7.36
CA ARG A 104 -9.16 0.11 7.13
C ARG A 104 -7.73 0.63 7.22
N GLU A 105 -7.57 1.88 7.55
CA GLU A 105 -6.26 2.54 7.65
C GLU A 105 -5.43 2.50 6.35
N LEU A 106 -6.06 2.32 5.18
CA LEU A 106 -5.34 2.29 3.90
C LEU A 106 -5.06 3.68 3.36
N ILE A 107 -5.91 4.65 3.69
CA ILE A 107 -5.73 6.06 3.35
C ILE A 107 -5.85 6.93 4.59
N THR A 108 -5.32 8.14 4.51
CA THR A 108 -5.39 9.13 5.58
C THR A 108 -5.58 10.53 5.01
N VAL A 109 -6.01 11.47 5.84
CA VAL A 109 -6.03 12.90 5.50
C VAL A 109 -4.61 13.44 5.65
N VAL A 110 -4.04 13.91 4.55
CA VAL A 110 -2.67 14.44 4.51
C VAL A 110 -2.63 15.98 4.54
N GLY A 111 -3.79 16.64 4.41
CA GLY A 111 -3.88 18.09 4.47
C GLY A 111 -5.24 18.63 4.04
N ARG A 112 -5.28 19.92 3.75
CA ARG A 112 -6.43 20.62 3.17
C ARG A 112 -5.96 21.47 1.99
N LYS A 113 -6.76 21.52 0.92
CA LYS A 113 -6.47 22.37 -0.23
C LYS A 113 -6.72 23.84 0.13
N ASP A 114 -5.84 24.72 -0.29
CA ASP A 114 -5.97 26.17 -0.05
C ASP A 114 -6.85 26.84 -1.11
N VAL A 115 -8.15 26.54 -1.06
CA VAL A 115 -9.21 27.10 -1.90
C VAL A 115 -10.48 27.29 -1.06
N PRO A 116 -11.46 28.09 -1.48
CA PRO A 116 -12.73 28.22 -0.79
C PRO A 116 -13.33 26.86 -0.44
N GLY A 117 -13.83 26.71 0.80
CA GLY A 117 -14.30 25.42 1.33
C GLY A 117 -13.22 24.51 1.90
N ARG A 118 -11.92 24.79 1.70
CA ARG A 118 -10.75 24.08 2.25
C ARG A 118 -10.93 22.54 2.29
N PRO A 119 -11.22 21.87 1.16
CA PRO A 119 -11.51 20.46 1.13
C PRO A 119 -10.33 19.63 1.64
N LEU A 120 -10.65 18.48 2.28
CA LEU A 120 -9.65 17.52 2.73
C LEU A 120 -8.88 16.92 1.56
N LEU A 121 -7.59 16.74 1.74
CA LEU A 121 -6.71 16.03 0.83
C LEU A 121 -6.39 14.65 1.41
N TYR A 122 -6.54 13.63 0.59
CA TYR A 122 -6.30 12.23 0.93
C TYR A 122 -4.98 11.77 0.33
N GLY A 123 -4.34 10.86 1.05
CA GLY A 123 -3.16 10.13 0.61
C GLY A 123 -3.14 8.73 1.21
N THR A 124 -2.26 7.89 0.72
CA THR A 124 -2.06 6.54 1.26
C THR A 124 -1.37 6.60 2.61
N SER A 125 -1.65 5.62 3.45
CA SER A 125 -1.04 5.47 4.77
C SER A 125 0.18 4.54 4.73
N ARG A 126 0.89 4.43 5.85
CA ARG A 126 1.90 3.39 6.04
C ARG A 126 1.31 1.98 5.90
N ARG A 127 0.08 1.78 6.40
CA ARG A 127 -0.64 0.50 6.32
C ARG A 127 -0.87 0.06 4.88
N PHE A 128 -1.11 1.00 3.96
CA PHE A 128 -1.18 0.71 2.53
C PHE A 128 0.11 0.05 2.04
N LEU A 129 1.27 0.65 2.31
CA LEU A 129 2.56 0.08 1.92
C LEU A 129 2.76 -1.33 2.50
N GLU A 130 2.40 -1.52 3.79
CA GLU A 130 2.49 -2.81 4.45
C GLU A 130 1.59 -3.87 3.80
N VAL A 131 0.35 -3.53 3.48
CA VAL A 131 -0.62 -4.47 2.89
C VAL A 131 -0.21 -4.87 1.47
N PHE A 132 0.28 -3.92 0.68
CA PHE A 132 0.69 -4.17 -0.71
C PHE A 132 2.16 -4.62 -0.84
N GLY A 133 2.90 -4.70 0.26
CA GLY A 133 4.30 -5.16 0.26
C GLY A 133 5.24 -4.18 -0.42
N LEU A 134 4.94 -2.89 -0.40
CA LEU A 134 5.73 -1.84 -1.01
C LEU A 134 6.69 -1.24 0.04
N ASN A 135 7.91 -0.91 -0.37
CA ASN A 135 8.84 -0.19 0.50
C ASN A 135 8.47 1.30 0.61
N ASP A 136 8.07 1.89 -0.49
CA ASP A 136 7.68 3.29 -0.66
C ASP A 136 6.73 3.44 -1.84
N LEU A 137 6.27 4.66 -2.10
CA LEU A 137 5.37 4.95 -3.22
C LEU A 137 6.04 4.86 -4.60
N ALA A 138 7.36 5.05 -4.66
CA ALA A 138 8.10 4.90 -5.90
C ALA A 138 8.15 3.44 -6.38
N SER A 139 7.87 2.49 -5.47
CA SER A 139 7.74 1.06 -5.78
C SER A 139 6.40 0.68 -6.42
N LEU A 140 5.48 1.63 -6.61
CA LEU A 140 4.23 1.39 -7.36
C LEU A 140 4.57 1.07 -8.83
N PRO A 141 3.90 0.06 -9.44
CA PRO A 141 4.08 -0.22 -10.86
C PRO A 141 3.67 1.00 -11.69
N PRO A 142 4.34 1.28 -12.82
CA PRO A 142 3.92 2.35 -13.71
C PRO A 142 2.51 2.07 -14.22
N LEU A 143 1.74 3.15 -14.44
CA LEU A 143 0.45 3.01 -15.11
C LEU A 143 0.71 2.49 -16.53
N PRO A 144 -0.08 1.52 -17.02
CA PRO A 144 0.03 1.09 -18.41
C PRO A 144 -0.25 2.29 -19.33
N ASP A 145 0.55 2.43 -20.39
CA ASP A 145 0.25 3.38 -21.46
C ASP A 145 -1.11 2.99 -22.04
N VAL A 146 -2.12 3.81 -21.80
CA VAL A 146 -3.42 3.64 -22.43
C VAL A 146 -3.26 4.14 -23.86
N GLU A 147 -3.12 3.24 -24.82
CA GLU A 147 -3.26 3.62 -26.23
C GLU A 147 -4.62 4.31 -26.39
N PRO A 148 -4.65 5.50 -27.01
CA PRO A 148 -5.92 6.16 -27.23
C PRO A 148 -6.80 5.21 -28.05
N ILE A 149 -8.00 4.91 -27.52
CA ILE A 149 -8.98 4.14 -28.26
C ILE A 149 -9.19 4.89 -29.57
N ALA A 150 -8.78 4.27 -30.69
CA ALA A 150 -9.02 4.83 -31.99
C ALA A 150 -10.54 5.01 -32.12
N GLU A 151 -11.00 6.27 -32.16
CA GLU A 151 -12.38 6.57 -32.51
C GLU A 151 -12.63 5.98 -33.89
N ASN A 152 -13.35 4.86 -33.93
CA ASN A 152 -13.90 4.35 -35.17
C ASN A 152 -14.91 5.38 -35.63
N SER A 153 -14.49 6.27 -36.51
CA SER A 153 -15.34 7.14 -37.30
C SER A 153 -16.08 6.25 -38.31
N GLU A 154 -17.35 5.97 -38.05
CA GLU A 154 -18.32 5.62 -39.08
C GLU A 154 -19.01 6.89 -39.60
#